data_16282a763b3847e2c5021cf9b58c4bc8
#
_entry.id   16282a763b3847e2c5021cf9b58c4bc8
#
_cell.length_a   1.000
_cell.length_b   1.000
_cell.length_c   1.000
_cell.angle_alpha   90.00
_cell.angle_beta   90.00
_cell.angle_gamma   90.00
#
_symmetry.space_group_name_H-M   'P 1'
#
loop_
_entity.id
_entity.type
_entity.pdbx_description
1 polymer ?
#
loop_
_entity_poly.entity_id
_entity_poly.type
_entity_poly.pdbx_seq_one_letter_code
_entity_poly.pdbx_strand_id
1 'polypeptide(L)'
;MGFSDFAGSTIVHSVGGWCALAGAILLGSRAGRYNEDGKPNMMSPANLPLATLGTFILWFGWFGFNGGSQLAMGSAADVSAISNIYINTNLAAAGGVVVAIILTMLFYKKTDLTMALNGALGGLVAITAEPLAPSPMLAIFIGAVGGLIVVLSIPMLDKFKVDDVVGAIPVHLFAGIWGTIAVIFSNSDASIGAQLYGILAIGAFTVIASSVVWYAIKLIIGIRVSEEQELEGVDVSAVSYTHLRAHETKANLVCRLLLE
;
A
#
# COMPACT_ATOMS: atom_id res chain seq x y z
N MET A 1 23.28 17.12 2.56
CA MET A 1 23.60 15.87 1.85
C MET A 1 22.73 15.64 0.59
N GLY A 2 21.75 16.47 0.26
CA GLY A 2 20.90 16.35 -0.94
C GLY A 2 19.87 15.24 -0.91
N PHE A 3 19.59 14.63 0.25
CA PHE A 3 18.42 13.75 0.43
C PHE A 3 17.20 14.63 0.68
N SER A 4 16.13 14.41 -0.10
CA SER A 4 14.86 15.09 0.02
C SER A 4 13.72 14.08 0.00
N ASP A 5 12.78 14.22 0.92
CA ASP A 5 11.59 13.36 1.05
C ASP A 5 10.51 14.17 1.78
N PHE A 6 9.81 15.04 1.04
CA PHE A 6 8.97 16.13 1.55
C PHE A 6 7.94 15.67 2.59
N ALA A 7 7.12 14.70 2.22
CA ALA A 7 6.08 14.19 3.12
C ALA A 7 6.31 12.73 3.52
N GLY A 8 7.30 12.02 2.96
CA GLY A 8 7.73 10.73 3.45
C GLY A 8 7.43 9.52 2.57
N SER A 9 7.76 9.54 1.28
CA SER A 9 7.71 8.32 0.47
C SER A 9 8.65 7.23 1.02
N THR A 10 9.83 7.59 1.51
CA THR A 10 10.75 6.67 2.18
C THR A 10 10.55 6.66 3.68
N ILE A 11 10.65 7.84 4.35
CA ILE A 11 10.70 7.91 5.82
C ILE A 11 9.40 7.52 6.51
N VAL A 12 8.28 7.45 5.77
CA VAL A 12 6.99 6.97 6.27
C VAL A 12 6.56 5.72 5.53
N HIS A 13 6.35 5.82 4.22
CA HIS A 13 5.75 4.73 3.44
C HIS A 13 6.69 3.55 3.25
N SER A 14 7.95 3.76 2.80
CA SER A 14 8.87 2.64 2.67
C SER A 14 9.22 2.02 4.03
N VAL A 15 9.29 2.80 5.10
CA VAL A 15 9.42 2.27 6.47
C VAL A 15 8.27 1.31 6.77
N GLY A 16 7.02 1.73 6.56
CA GLY A 16 5.84 0.86 6.73
C GLY A 16 5.91 -0.39 5.85
N GLY A 17 6.32 -0.23 4.59
CA GLY A 17 6.46 -1.33 3.64
C GLY A 17 7.55 -2.34 4.00
N TRP A 18 8.71 -1.89 4.52
CA TRP A 18 9.75 -2.77 5.06
C TRP A 18 9.29 -3.54 6.30
N CYS A 19 8.58 -2.86 7.22
CA CYS A 19 7.98 -3.51 8.38
C CYS A 19 6.95 -4.57 7.97
N ALA A 20 6.12 -4.27 6.97
CA ALA A 20 5.13 -5.20 6.43
C ALA A 20 5.80 -6.42 5.80
N LEU A 21 6.87 -6.22 5.03
CA LEU A 21 7.64 -7.31 4.42
C LEU A 21 8.27 -8.21 5.48
N ALA A 22 8.92 -7.65 6.49
CA ALA A 22 9.50 -8.40 7.60
C ALA A 22 8.41 -9.20 8.36
N GLY A 23 7.28 -8.55 8.64
CA GLY A 23 6.13 -9.18 9.30
C GLY A 23 5.55 -10.33 8.46
N ALA A 24 5.32 -10.12 7.17
CA ALA A 24 4.77 -11.13 6.27
C ALA A 24 5.68 -12.36 6.15
N ILE A 25 7.00 -12.17 6.09
CA ILE A 25 7.98 -13.26 6.04
C ILE A 25 7.99 -14.06 7.35
N LEU A 26 7.98 -13.39 8.50
CA LEU A 26 8.05 -14.04 9.82
C LEU A 26 6.74 -14.74 10.22
N LEU A 27 5.60 -14.18 9.79
CA LEU A 27 4.27 -14.74 10.01
C LEU A 27 4.03 -15.96 9.11
N GLY A 28 4.49 -15.90 7.85
CA GLY A 28 4.22 -16.88 6.82
C GLY A 28 2.87 -16.69 6.14
N SER A 29 2.62 -17.46 5.10
CA SER A 29 1.39 -17.37 4.31
C SER A 29 0.17 -17.90 5.08
N ARG A 30 -1.00 -17.33 4.81
CA ARG A 30 -2.28 -17.82 5.32
C ARG A 30 -2.55 -19.27 4.88
N ALA A 31 -3.28 -20.01 5.71
CA ALA A 31 -3.72 -21.37 5.38
C ALA A 31 -4.48 -21.37 4.03
N GLY A 32 -4.11 -22.28 3.13
CA GLY A 32 -4.72 -22.39 1.81
C GLY A 32 -4.38 -21.28 0.81
N ARG A 33 -3.49 -20.32 1.14
CA ARG A 33 -3.10 -19.26 0.20
C ARG A 33 -2.38 -19.78 -1.04
N TYR A 34 -1.55 -20.80 -0.88
CA TYR A 34 -0.85 -21.45 -1.99
C TYR A 34 -1.24 -22.93 -2.05
N ASN A 35 -1.47 -23.44 -3.26
CA ASN A 35 -1.74 -24.85 -3.50
C ASN A 35 -0.45 -25.68 -3.47
N GLU A 36 -0.54 -27.00 -3.66
CA GLU A 36 0.59 -27.92 -3.68
C GLU A 36 1.65 -27.58 -4.76
N ASP A 37 1.21 -27.05 -5.90
CA ASP A 37 2.11 -26.56 -6.95
C ASP A 37 2.75 -25.20 -6.64
N GLY A 38 2.41 -24.58 -5.51
CA GLY A 38 2.89 -23.27 -5.08
C GLY A 38 2.23 -22.10 -5.80
N LYS A 39 1.13 -22.32 -6.53
CA LYS A 39 0.34 -21.27 -7.16
C LYS A 39 -0.61 -20.62 -6.17
N PRO A 40 -0.81 -19.29 -6.26
CA PRO A 40 -1.71 -18.62 -5.34
C PRO A 40 -3.17 -19.00 -5.60
N ASN A 41 -3.89 -19.34 -4.56
CA ASN A 41 -5.33 -19.46 -4.57
C ASN A 41 -5.96 -18.08 -4.42
N MET A 42 -7.05 -17.84 -5.14
CA MET A 42 -7.79 -16.59 -5.02
C MET A 42 -8.50 -16.56 -3.65
N MET A 43 -8.21 -15.55 -2.86
CA MET A 43 -8.92 -15.23 -1.63
C MET A 43 -9.71 -13.94 -1.86
N SER A 44 -11.02 -14.08 -2.04
CA SER A 44 -11.88 -12.93 -2.33
C SER A 44 -11.92 -11.95 -1.16
N PRO A 45 -11.90 -10.63 -1.45
CA PRO A 45 -12.10 -9.62 -0.41
C PRO A 45 -13.46 -9.77 0.26
N ALA A 46 -13.51 -9.58 1.58
CA ALA A 46 -14.77 -9.69 2.34
C ALA A 46 -15.80 -8.63 1.92
N ASN A 47 -15.36 -7.40 1.59
CA ASN A 47 -16.25 -6.31 1.20
C ASN A 47 -15.56 -5.30 0.30
N LEU A 48 -15.70 -5.45 -1.02
CA LEU A 48 -15.13 -4.52 -2.01
C LEU A 48 -15.69 -3.09 -1.95
N PRO A 49 -17.00 -2.86 -1.77
CA PRO A 49 -17.52 -1.52 -1.57
C PRO A 49 -16.90 -0.80 -0.36
N LEU A 50 -16.71 -1.50 0.75
CA LEU A 50 -16.07 -0.93 1.93
C LEU A 50 -14.57 -0.63 1.69
N ALA A 51 -13.85 -1.51 1.00
CA ALA A 51 -12.47 -1.29 0.60
C ALA A 51 -12.35 -0.06 -0.33
N THR A 52 -13.29 0.11 -1.25
CA THR A 52 -13.37 1.29 -2.12
C THR A 52 -13.60 2.56 -1.33
N LEU A 53 -14.56 2.56 -0.41
CA LEU A 53 -14.80 3.69 0.50
C LEU A 53 -13.55 4.00 1.32
N GLY A 54 -12.87 2.98 1.86
CA GLY A 54 -11.61 3.13 2.58
C GLY A 54 -10.53 3.81 1.74
N THR A 55 -10.41 3.44 0.47
CA THR A 55 -9.45 4.07 -0.46
C THR A 55 -9.80 5.55 -0.70
N PHE A 56 -11.08 5.91 -0.85
CA PHE A 56 -11.47 7.31 -0.97
C PHE A 56 -11.19 8.12 0.30
N ILE A 57 -11.40 7.53 1.48
CA ILE A 57 -11.06 8.17 2.75
C ILE A 57 -9.55 8.40 2.85
N LEU A 58 -8.73 7.42 2.46
CA LEU A 58 -7.27 7.55 2.41
C LEU A 58 -6.84 8.62 1.41
N TRP A 59 -7.43 8.65 0.22
CA TRP A 59 -7.13 9.66 -0.80
C TRP A 59 -7.48 11.06 -0.30
N PHE A 60 -8.66 11.23 0.28
CA PHE A 60 -9.06 12.50 0.90
C PHE A 60 -8.10 12.91 2.04
N GLY A 61 -7.74 11.97 2.91
CA GLY A 61 -6.75 12.18 3.98
C GLY A 61 -5.37 12.57 3.47
N TRP A 62 -5.02 12.15 2.24
CA TRP A 62 -3.73 12.45 1.64
C TRP A 62 -3.54 13.93 1.30
N PHE A 63 -4.61 14.67 1.04
CA PHE A 63 -4.53 16.13 0.95
C PHE A 63 -4.00 16.73 2.26
N GLY A 64 -4.52 16.27 3.40
CA GLY A 64 -4.00 16.64 4.71
C GLY A 64 -2.56 16.16 4.94
N PHE A 65 -2.24 14.94 4.53
CA PHE A 65 -0.92 14.37 4.68
C PHE A 65 0.15 15.15 3.92
N ASN A 66 -0.02 15.34 2.62
CA ASN A 66 0.92 16.07 1.78
C ASN A 66 0.86 17.58 2.02
N GLY A 67 -0.35 18.16 2.05
CA GLY A 67 -0.52 19.61 2.26
C GLY A 67 -0.09 20.07 3.65
N GLY A 68 -0.36 19.26 4.68
CA GLY A 68 0.11 19.53 6.04
C GLY A 68 1.62 19.48 6.19
N SER A 69 2.31 18.75 5.32
CA SER A 69 3.78 18.67 5.28
C SER A 69 4.46 19.96 4.77
N GLN A 70 3.68 20.95 4.28
CA GLN A 70 4.16 22.31 4.06
C GLN A 70 4.53 23.02 5.38
N LEU A 71 3.99 22.55 6.51
CA LEU A 71 4.27 23.03 7.88
C LEU A 71 3.97 24.51 8.14
N ALA A 72 3.40 25.24 7.16
CA ALA A 72 3.04 26.64 7.27
C ALA A 72 1.81 26.94 6.39
N MET A 73 0.94 27.85 6.85
CA MET A 73 -0.24 28.35 6.13
C MET A 73 -0.49 29.85 6.38
N GLY A 74 0.51 30.54 6.91
CA GLY A 74 0.36 31.91 7.36
C GLY A 74 0.56 32.98 6.29
N SER A 75 0.98 32.61 5.08
CA SER A 75 1.24 33.54 3.96
C SER A 75 0.53 33.13 2.68
N ALA A 76 0.38 34.07 1.73
CA ALA A 76 -0.14 33.76 0.42
C ALA A 76 0.72 32.75 -0.34
N ALA A 77 2.04 32.78 -0.09
CA ALA A 77 2.99 31.81 -0.68
C ALA A 77 2.72 30.39 -0.15
N ASP A 78 2.51 30.22 1.16
CA ASP A 78 2.19 28.93 1.75
C ASP A 78 0.88 28.37 1.22
N VAL A 79 -0.16 29.20 1.12
CA VAL A 79 -1.47 28.80 0.58
C VAL A 79 -1.34 28.37 -0.90
N SER A 80 -0.55 29.09 -1.70
CA SER A 80 -0.26 28.71 -3.10
C SER A 80 0.48 27.38 -3.18
N ALA A 81 1.49 27.18 -2.32
CA ALA A 81 2.23 25.91 -2.23
C ALA A 81 1.28 24.74 -1.89
N ILE A 82 0.43 24.89 -0.87
CA ILE A 82 -0.55 23.87 -0.49
C ILE A 82 -1.51 23.56 -1.65
N SER A 83 -1.95 24.58 -2.39
CA SER A 83 -2.83 24.38 -3.55
C SER A 83 -2.15 23.56 -4.64
N ASN A 84 -0.88 23.82 -4.95
CA ASN A 84 -0.09 23.01 -5.88
C ASN A 84 0.09 21.58 -5.40
N ILE A 85 0.38 21.40 -4.10
CA ILE A 85 0.51 20.08 -3.49
C ILE A 85 -0.80 19.28 -3.67
N TYR A 86 -1.95 19.89 -3.47
CA TYR A 86 -3.25 19.25 -3.67
C TYR A 86 -3.47 18.82 -5.11
N ILE A 87 -3.19 19.71 -6.07
CA ILE A 87 -3.31 19.40 -7.49
C ILE A 87 -2.43 18.22 -7.86
N ASN A 88 -1.14 18.27 -7.53
CA ASN A 88 -0.17 17.23 -7.87
C ASN A 88 -0.48 15.90 -7.18
N THR A 89 -0.90 15.93 -5.92
CA THR A 89 -1.34 14.75 -5.17
C THR A 89 -2.52 14.06 -5.88
N ASN A 90 -3.55 14.84 -6.27
CA ASN A 90 -4.71 14.29 -6.96
C ASN A 90 -4.35 13.74 -8.36
N LEU A 91 -3.55 14.47 -9.11
CA LEU A 91 -3.14 14.04 -10.46
C LEU A 91 -2.28 12.78 -10.45
N ALA A 92 -1.39 12.64 -9.48
CA ALA A 92 -0.58 11.44 -9.33
C ALA A 92 -1.45 10.22 -8.98
N ALA A 93 -2.41 10.37 -8.07
CA ALA A 93 -3.36 9.31 -7.75
C ALA A 93 -4.17 8.89 -8.99
N ALA A 94 -4.71 9.86 -9.73
CA ALA A 94 -5.45 9.59 -10.97
C ALA A 94 -4.57 8.89 -12.03
N GLY A 95 -3.32 9.32 -12.20
CA GLY A 95 -2.34 8.66 -13.08
C GLY A 95 -2.12 7.19 -12.70
N GLY A 96 -1.97 6.92 -11.43
CA GLY A 96 -1.82 5.55 -10.90
C GLY A 96 -3.04 4.66 -11.17
N VAL A 97 -4.25 5.16 -10.94
CA VAL A 97 -5.51 4.46 -11.27
C VAL A 97 -5.60 4.14 -12.75
N VAL A 98 -5.40 5.13 -13.61
CA VAL A 98 -5.55 4.98 -15.06
C VAL A 98 -4.59 3.92 -15.59
N VAL A 99 -3.32 3.97 -15.16
CA VAL A 99 -2.33 2.97 -15.59
C VAL A 99 -2.67 1.59 -15.05
N ALA A 100 -3.10 1.45 -13.79
CA ALA A 100 -3.52 0.17 -13.24
C ALA A 100 -4.70 -0.45 -14.02
N ILE A 101 -5.70 0.35 -14.40
CA ILE A 101 -6.84 -0.10 -15.21
C ILE A 101 -6.35 -0.55 -16.61
N ILE A 102 -5.52 0.25 -17.27
CA ILE A 102 -4.98 -0.10 -18.61
C ILE A 102 -4.18 -1.41 -18.54
N LEU A 103 -3.29 -1.55 -17.58
CA LEU A 103 -2.46 -2.74 -17.45
C LEU A 103 -3.26 -3.99 -17.13
N THR A 104 -4.26 -3.91 -16.26
CA THR A 104 -5.12 -5.05 -15.95
C THR A 104 -5.95 -5.47 -17.16
N MET A 105 -6.45 -4.51 -17.96
CA MET A 105 -7.10 -4.80 -19.25
C MET A 105 -6.16 -5.49 -20.24
N LEU A 106 -4.90 -5.04 -20.32
CA LEU A 106 -3.91 -5.63 -21.25
C LEU A 106 -3.51 -7.05 -20.82
N PHE A 107 -3.22 -7.25 -19.53
CA PHE A 107 -2.69 -8.52 -19.03
C PHE A 107 -3.77 -9.56 -18.78
N TYR A 108 -4.90 -9.15 -18.18
CA TYR A 108 -5.95 -10.07 -17.71
C TYR A 108 -7.25 -9.97 -18.53
N LYS A 109 -7.31 -9.09 -19.54
CA LYS A 109 -8.48 -8.85 -20.42
C LYS A 109 -9.73 -8.38 -19.65
N LYS A 110 -9.57 -7.90 -18.43
CA LYS A 110 -10.62 -7.34 -17.57
C LYS A 110 -10.01 -6.34 -16.61
N THR A 111 -10.80 -5.35 -16.21
CA THR A 111 -10.41 -4.44 -15.12
C THR A 111 -10.46 -5.16 -13.79
N ASP A 112 -9.50 -4.85 -12.94
CA ASP A 112 -9.45 -5.34 -11.56
C ASP A 112 -9.57 -4.15 -10.60
N LEU A 113 -10.64 -4.15 -9.79
CA LEU A 113 -10.91 -3.06 -8.86
C LEU A 113 -9.83 -2.96 -7.78
N THR A 114 -9.36 -4.09 -7.26
CA THR A 114 -8.32 -4.08 -6.21
C THR A 114 -7.01 -3.51 -6.71
N MET A 115 -6.64 -3.83 -7.96
CA MET A 115 -5.48 -3.25 -8.62
C MET A 115 -5.66 -1.74 -8.88
N ALA A 116 -6.86 -1.31 -9.28
CA ALA A 116 -7.15 0.12 -9.48
C ALA A 116 -7.05 0.91 -8.16
N LEU A 117 -7.59 0.38 -7.06
CA LEU A 117 -7.49 0.98 -5.73
C LEU A 117 -6.02 1.06 -5.27
N ASN A 118 -5.27 -0.02 -5.42
CA ASN A 118 -3.84 -0.03 -5.11
C ASN A 118 -3.03 0.87 -6.06
N GLY A 119 -3.45 1.01 -7.32
CA GLY A 119 -2.86 1.96 -8.28
C GLY A 119 -3.02 3.41 -7.83
N ALA A 120 -4.21 3.78 -7.29
CA ALA A 120 -4.42 5.09 -6.69
C ALA A 120 -3.45 5.34 -5.53
N LEU A 121 -3.37 4.39 -4.59
CA LEU A 121 -2.48 4.50 -3.43
C LEU A 121 -1.01 4.51 -3.84
N GLY A 122 -0.60 3.70 -4.83
CA GLY A 122 0.76 3.71 -5.37
C GLY A 122 1.13 5.06 -5.99
N GLY A 123 0.18 5.70 -6.68
CA GLY A 123 0.34 7.06 -7.21
C GLY A 123 0.48 8.10 -6.09
N LEU A 124 -0.34 8.01 -5.05
CA LEU A 124 -0.27 8.87 -3.87
C LEU A 124 1.07 8.74 -3.14
N VAL A 125 1.51 7.51 -2.91
CA VAL A 125 2.81 7.23 -2.26
C VAL A 125 3.96 7.76 -3.11
N ALA A 126 3.91 7.55 -4.43
CA ALA A 126 4.99 7.98 -5.33
C ALA A 126 5.20 9.50 -5.34
N ILE A 127 4.11 10.30 -5.26
CA ILE A 127 4.22 11.77 -5.28
C ILE A 127 4.59 12.35 -3.90
N THR A 128 4.47 11.58 -2.85
CA THR A 128 4.61 12.05 -1.45
C THR A 128 6.02 12.58 -1.13
N ALA A 129 7.07 12.11 -1.82
CA ALA A 129 8.44 12.60 -1.62
C ALA A 129 8.65 14.03 -2.16
N GLU A 130 7.89 14.46 -3.17
CA GLU A 130 7.99 15.80 -3.73
C GLU A 130 6.67 16.20 -4.42
N PRO A 131 5.63 16.58 -3.64
CA PRO A 131 4.35 16.95 -4.23
C PRO A 131 4.28 18.42 -4.66
N LEU A 132 5.25 19.26 -4.27
CA LEU A 132 5.22 20.70 -4.50
C LEU A 132 5.87 21.10 -5.83
N ALA A 133 7.08 20.64 -6.10
CA ALA A 133 7.91 21.09 -7.21
C ALA A 133 7.55 20.53 -8.59
N PRO A 134 7.00 19.31 -8.78
CA PRO A 134 6.69 18.80 -10.10
C PRO A 134 5.64 19.63 -10.83
N SER A 135 5.78 19.74 -12.16
CA SER A 135 4.68 20.19 -13.00
C SER A 135 3.51 19.18 -12.94
N PRO A 136 2.26 19.58 -13.23
CA PRO A 136 1.11 18.67 -13.26
C PRO A 136 1.33 17.42 -14.14
N MET A 137 1.97 17.57 -15.30
CA MET A 137 2.29 16.44 -16.18
C MET A 137 3.32 15.49 -15.56
N LEU A 138 4.33 16.03 -14.89
CA LEU A 138 5.32 15.22 -14.18
C LEU A 138 4.69 14.50 -12.99
N ALA A 139 3.77 15.13 -12.27
CA ALA A 139 3.03 14.49 -11.19
C ALA A 139 2.19 13.30 -11.69
N ILE A 140 1.49 13.47 -12.84
CA ILE A 140 0.78 12.36 -13.50
C ILE A 140 1.75 11.22 -13.85
N PHE A 141 2.90 11.53 -14.43
CA PHE A 141 3.91 10.54 -14.79
C PHE A 141 4.46 9.79 -13.56
N ILE A 142 4.82 10.51 -12.50
CA ILE A 142 5.31 9.90 -11.25
C ILE A 142 4.26 8.94 -10.68
N GLY A 143 3.01 9.37 -10.63
CA GLY A 143 1.91 8.53 -10.14
C GLY A 143 1.60 7.34 -11.05
N ALA A 144 1.66 7.53 -12.37
CA ALA A 144 1.47 6.48 -13.37
C ALA A 144 2.51 5.34 -13.21
N VAL A 145 3.78 5.70 -12.99
CA VAL A 145 4.84 4.71 -12.70
C VAL A 145 4.61 4.04 -11.35
N GLY A 146 4.11 4.76 -10.34
CA GLY A 146 3.66 4.16 -9.08
C GLY A 146 2.60 3.07 -9.28
N GLY A 147 1.59 3.36 -10.09
CA GLY A 147 0.55 2.38 -10.48
C GLY A 147 1.11 1.18 -11.26
N LEU A 148 2.03 1.41 -12.20
CA LEU A 148 2.74 0.36 -12.93
C LEU A 148 3.50 -0.57 -11.97
N ILE A 149 4.26 -0.01 -11.05
CA ILE A 149 5.03 -0.76 -10.05
C ILE A 149 4.11 -1.66 -9.24
N VAL A 150 2.99 -1.15 -8.78
CA VAL A 150 2.01 -1.91 -7.99
C VAL A 150 1.47 -3.11 -8.78
N VAL A 151 1.01 -2.89 -10.01
CA VAL A 151 0.43 -3.97 -10.84
C VAL A 151 1.44 -5.08 -11.15
N LEU A 152 2.71 -4.73 -11.33
CA LEU A 152 3.76 -5.70 -11.61
C LEU A 152 4.26 -6.43 -10.35
N SER A 153 4.27 -5.74 -9.21
CA SER A 153 4.89 -6.28 -7.99
C SER A 153 3.95 -7.17 -7.18
N ILE A 154 2.63 -6.98 -7.23
CA ILE A 154 1.68 -7.86 -6.55
C ILE A 154 1.87 -9.32 -6.99
N PRO A 155 1.80 -9.67 -8.29
CA PRO A 155 2.03 -11.04 -8.72
C PRO A 155 3.49 -11.49 -8.57
N MET A 156 4.44 -10.56 -8.50
CA MET A 156 5.84 -10.90 -8.20
C MET A 156 5.98 -11.41 -6.76
N LEU A 157 5.35 -10.77 -5.77
CA LEU A 157 5.38 -11.25 -4.38
C LEU A 157 4.75 -12.63 -4.23
N ASP A 158 3.68 -12.94 -4.98
CA ASP A 158 3.09 -14.28 -5.01
C ASP A 158 4.08 -15.35 -5.50
N LYS A 159 4.94 -15.05 -6.47
CA LYS A 159 6.00 -15.97 -6.92
C LYS A 159 7.02 -16.27 -5.82
N PHE A 160 7.28 -15.31 -4.94
CA PHE A 160 8.15 -15.50 -3.78
C PHE A 160 7.41 -16.04 -2.56
N LYS A 161 6.12 -16.35 -2.69
CA LYS A 161 5.26 -16.84 -1.60
C LYS A 161 5.19 -15.88 -0.41
N VAL A 162 5.31 -14.58 -0.68
CA VAL A 162 5.08 -13.52 0.30
C VAL A 162 3.60 -13.16 0.26
N ASP A 163 2.86 -13.56 1.28
CA ASP A 163 1.42 -13.31 1.36
C ASP A 163 1.14 -11.90 1.87
N ASP A 164 1.06 -10.98 0.94
CA ASP A 164 0.62 -9.61 1.19
C ASP A 164 -0.88 -9.49 0.94
N VAL A 165 -1.65 -9.42 2.03
CA VAL A 165 -3.11 -9.53 2.01
C VAL A 165 -3.79 -8.45 1.17
N VAL A 166 -3.23 -7.24 1.14
CA VAL A 166 -3.86 -6.06 0.52
C VAL A 166 -3.00 -5.34 -0.52
N GLY A 167 -1.78 -5.80 -0.76
CA GLY A 167 -0.83 -5.12 -1.64
C GLY A 167 -0.09 -3.97 -0.95
N ALA A 168 0.06 -4.02 0.37
CA ALA A 168 0.73 -2.97 1.14
C ALA A 168 2.21 -2.83 0.79
N ILE A 169 2.91 -3.95 0.55
CA ILE A 169 4.33 -3.92 0.20
C ILE A 169 4.56 -3.26 -1.17
N PRO A 170 3.88 -3.63 -2.26
CA PRO A 170 3.95 -2.93 -3.54
C PRO A 170 3.67 -1.44 -3.44
N VAL A 171 2.62 -1.07 -2.72
CA VAL A 171 2.18 0.33 -2.59
C VAL A 171 3.16 1.15 -1.76
N HIS A 172 3.53 0.68 -0.57
CA HIS A 172 4.29 1.51 0.36
C HIS A 172 5.79 1.35 0.19
N LEU A 173 6.30 0.13 -0.05
CA LEU A 173 7.73 -0.09 -0.22
C LEU A 173 8.19 0.29 -1.63
N PHE A 174 7.65 -0.38 -2.65
CA PHE A 174 8.21 -0.23 -4.00
C PHE A 174 7.84 1.10 -4.64
N ALA A 175 6.57 1.54 -4.54
CA ALA A 175 6.20 2.86 -5.02
C ALA A 175 6.79 3.99 -4.16
N GLY A 176 7.07 3.75 -2.87
CA GLY A 176 7.77 4.69 -2.00
C GLY A 176 9.23 4.88 -2.39
N ILE A 177 9.96 3.80 -2.69
CA ILE A 177 11.32 3.86 -3.24
C ILE A 177 11.33 4.65 -4.56
N TRP A 178 10.39 4.34 -5.46
CA TRP A 178 10.26 5.08 -6.71
C TRP A 178 10.01 6.57 -6.48
N GLY A 179 9.06 6.92 -5.60
CA GLY A 179 8.74 8.32 -5.29
C GLY A 179 9.96 9.10 -4.79
N THR A 180 10.75 8.51 -3.92
CA THR A 180 11.98 9.12 -3.41
C THR A 180 13.03 9.28 -4.52
N ILE A 181 13.16 8.32 -5.43
CA ILE A 181 14.04 8.46 -6.60
C ILE A 181 13.54 9.58 -7.54
N ALA A 182 12.22 9.67 -7.75
CA ALA A 182 11.61 10.62 -8.67
C ALA A 182 11.79 12.11 -8.27
N VAL A 183 12.14 12.38 -7.02
CA VAL A 183 12.46 13.75 -6.54
C VAL A 183 13.48 14.46 -7.43
N ILE A 184 14.46 13.73 -7.97
CA ILE A 184 15.53 14.30 -8.83
C ILE A 184 15.01 14.93 -10.13
N PHE A 185 13.78 14.60 -10.55
CA PHE A 185 13.21 15.17 -11.78
C PHE A 185 12.68 16.59 -11.63
N SER A 186 12.45 17.03 -10.40
CA SER A 186 11.84 18.34 -10.11
C SER A 186 12.58 19.15 -9.05
N ASN A 187 13.48 18.55 -8.29
CA ASN A 187 14.23 19.21 -7.23
C ASN A 187 15.73 19.16 -7.53
N SER A 188 16.30 20.30 -7.94
CA SER A 188 17.71 20.44 -8.29
C SER A 188 18.69 20.27 -7.12
N ASP A 189 18.20 20.39 -5.88
CA ASP A 189 19.01 20.23 -4.67
C ASP A 189 19.15 18.75 -4.26
N ALA A 190 18.30 17.88 -4.84
CA ALA A 190 18.37 16.46 -4.62
C ALA A 190 19.36 15.78 -5.59
N SER A 191 20.10 14.81 -5.10
CA SER A 191 20.98 14.00 -5.93
C SER A 191 20.62 12.53 -5.88
N ILE A 192 20.77 11.82 -7.00
CA ILE A 192 20.47 10.38 -7.06
C ILE A 192 21.27 9.57 -6.02
N GLY A 193 22.53 9.95 -5.80
CA GLY A 193 23.37 9.28 -4.82
C GLY A 193 22.87 9.47 -3.39
N ALA A 194 22.42 10.68 -3.03
CA ALA A 194 21.85 10.95 -1.72
C ALA A 194 20.50 10.24 -1.53
N GLN A 195 19.63 10.24 -2.55
CA GLN A 195 18.35 9.54 -2.49
C GLN A 195 18.56 8.03 -2.30
N LEU A 196 19.42 7.40 -3.07
CA LEU A 196 19.74 5.98 -2.92
C LEU A 196 20.38 5.66 -1.57
N TYR A 197 21.30 6.50 -1.09
CA TYR A 197 21.88 6.33 0.25
C TYR A 197 20.82 6.40 1.34
N GLY A 198 19.92 7.39 1.30
CA GLY A 198 18.82 7.52 2.25
C GLY A 198 17.88 6.32 2.22
N ILE A 199 17.45 5.88 1.03
CA ILE A 199 16.60 4.70 0.84
C ILE A 199 17.26 3.45 1.47
N LEU A 200 18.52 3.21 1.16
CA LEU A 200 19.26 2.04 1.66
C LEU A 200 19.49 2.10 3.18
N ALA A 201 19.90 3.25 3.70
CA ALA A 201 20.17 3.42 5.13
C ALA A 201 18.89 3.24 5.96
N ILE A 202 17.80 3.90 5.55
CA ILE A 202 16.50 3.79 6.21
C ILE A 202 15.94 2.37 6.07
N GLY A 203 16.03 1.78 4.88
CA GLY A 203 15.57 0.41 4.63
C GLY A 203 16.33 -0.61 5.48
N ALA A 204 17.65 -0.56 5.51
CA ALA A 204 18.48 -1.46 6.31
C ALA A 204 18.16 -1.35 7.81
N PHE A 205 18.09 -0.11 8.33
CA PHE A 205 17.69 0.12 9.72
C PHE A 205 16.30 -0.46 10.02
N THR A 206 15.33 -0.17 9.16
CA THR A 206 13.94 -0.60 9.36
C THR A 206 13.80 -2.12 9.33
N VAL A 207 14.41 -2.78 8.35
CA VAL A 207 14.36 -4.25 8.23
C VAL A 207 14.97 -4.90 9.47
N ILE A 208 16.15 -4.43 9.90
CA ILE A 208 16.81 -4.99 11.09
C ILE A 208 15.95 -4.76 12.34
N ALA A 209 15.56 -3.51 12.61
CA ALA A 209 14.78 -3.15 13.80
C ALA A 209 13.42 -3.88 13.84
N SER A 210 12.67 -3.86 12.74
CA SER A 210 11.37 -4.53 12.68
C SER A 210 11.49 -6.06 12.80
N SER A 211 12.51 -6.66 12.16
CA SER A 211 12.73 -8.12 12.28
C SER A 211 13.06 -8.54 13.71
N VAL A 212 13.87 -7.75 14.42
CA VAL A 212 14.18 -8.01 15.84
C VAL A 212 12.90 -7.94 16.68
N VAL A 213 12.08 -6.89 16.49
CA VAL A 213 10.83 -6.72 17.23
C VAL A 213 9.84 -7.85 16.91
N TRP A 214 9.60 -8.14 15.62
CA TRP A 214 8.73 -9.24 15.21
C TRP A 214 9.18 -10.59 15.78
N TYR A 215 10.48 -10.86 15.73
CA TYR A 215 11.04 -12.11 16.25
C TYR A 215 10.90 -12.21 17.77
N ALA A 216 11.15 -11.12 18.49
CA ALA A 216 10.95 -11.07 19.94
C ALA A 216 9.48 -11.33 20.33
N ILE A 217 8.52 -10.69 19.64
CA ILE A 217 7.09 -10.92 19.87
C ILE A 217 6.73 -12.39 19.57
N LYS A 218 7.26 -12.95 18.47
CA LYS A 218 7.06 -14.35 18.10
C LYS A 218 7.50 -15.32 19.19
N LEU A 219 8.64 -15.02 19.86
CA LEU A 219 9.16 -15.88 20.92
C LEU A 219 8.41 -15.74 22.25
N ILE A 220 7.90 -14.55 22.57
CA ILE A 220 7.31 -14.25 23.89
C ILE A 220 5.83 -14.64 23.92
N ILE A 221 5.05 -14.23 22.92
CA ILE A 221 3.59 -14.40 22.92
C ILE A 221 3.07 -15.16 21.69
N GLY A 222 3.92 -15.44 20.70
CA GLY A 222 3.51 -15.92 19.39
C GLY A 222 2.96 -14.80 18.49
N ILE A 223 2.92 -15.05 17.18
CA ILE A 223 2.40 -14.08 16.18
C ILE A 223 1.35 -14.70 15.27
N ARG A 224 1.02 -15.97 15.45
CA ARG A 224 0.04 -16.67 14.61
C ARG A 224 -0.89 -17.50 15.47
N VAL A 225 -2.16 -17.50 15.12
CA VAL A 225 -3.18 -18.37 15.69
C VAL A 225 -2.98 -19.83 15.23
N SER A 226 -3.66 -20.79 15.86
CA SER A 226 -3.62 -22.18 15.39
C SER A 226 -4.26 -22.32 14.01
N GLU A 227 -3.87 -23.35 13.26
CA GLU A 227 -4.44 -23.62 11.94
C GLU A 227 -5.96 -23.84 12.02
N GLU A 228 -6.44 -24.47 13.08
CA GLU A 228 -7.87 -24.67 13.33
C GLU A 228 -8.60 -23.33 13.48
N GLN A 229 -8.08 -22.42 14.30
CA GLN A 229 -8.64 -21.07 14.49
C GLN A 229 -8.58 -20.24 13.20
N GLU A 230 -7.54 -20.42 12.40
CA GLU A 230 -7.40 -19.71 11.10
C GLU A 230 -8.45 -20.20 10.09
N LEU A 231 -8.75 -21.51 10.07
CA LEU A 231 -9.75 -22.11 9.19
C LEU A 231 -11.19 -21.79 9.63
N GLU A 232 -11.45 -21.75 10.94
CA GLU A 232 -12.76 -21.36 11.48
C GLU A 232 -13.06 -19.86 11.33
N GLY A 233 -12.02 -19.04 11.24
CA GLY A 233 -12.08 -17.59 11.28
C GLY A 233 -11.68 -17.02 12.64
N VAL A 234 -10.72 -16.11 12.63
CA VAL A 234 -10.12 -15.52 13.86
C VAL A 234 -11.14 -14.76 14.70
N ASP A 235 -12.14 -14.16 14.08
CA ASP A 235 -13.26 -13.47 14.75
C ASP A 235 -14.06 -14.40 15.65
N VAL A 236 -14.22 -15.66 15.26
CA VAL A 236 -14.96 -16.66 16.06
C VAL A 236 -14.20 -17.01 17.33
N SER A 237 -12.88 -17.10 17.23
CA SER A 237 -12.02 -17.50 18.35
C SER A 237 -11.57 -16.33 19.22
N ALA A 238 -11.36 -15.14 18.65
CA ALA A 238 -10.87 -13.96 19.37
C ALA A 238 -11.98 -13.19 20.08
N VAL A 239 -13.20 -13.27 19.58
CA VAL A 239 -14.36 -12.55 20.10
C VAL A 239 -15.45 -13.57 20.42
N SER A 240 -15.73 -13.81 21.70
CA SER A 240 -16.80 -14.71 22.17
C SER A 240 -18.20 -14.24 21.72
N TYR A 241 -18.38 -13.95 20.43
CA TYR A 241 -19.65 -13.48 19.91
C TYR A 241 -20.47 -14.64 19.35
N THR A 242 -21.18 -15.34 20.25
CA THR A 242 -22.23 -16.28 19.85
C THR A 242 -23.29 -15.65 18.93
N HIS A 243 -23.50 -14.34 19.00
CA HIS A 243 -24.47 -13.64 18.14
C HIS A 243 -23.94 -13.29 16.74
N LEU A 244 -22.61 -13.16 16.51
CA LEU A 244 -22.05 -13.02 15.15
C LEU A 244 -22.23 -14.33 14.36
N ARG A 245 -22.00 -15.48 15.00
CA ARG A 245 -22.28 -16.78 14.41
C ARG A 245 -23.73 -16.92 13.96
N ALA A 246 -24.67 -16.40 14.75
CA ALA A 246 -26.09 -16.39 14.40
C ALA A 246 -26.41 -15.44 13.23
N HIS A 247 -25.71 -14.33 13.12
CA HIS A 247 -25.88 -13.38 12.00
C HIS A 247 -25.29 -13.89 10.69
N GLU A 248 -24.09 -14.48 10.72
CA GLU A 248 -23.48 -15.10 9.54
C GLU A 248 -24.28 -16.32 9.08
N THR A 249 -24.77 -17.14 9.98
CA THR A 249 -25.61 -18.30 9.65
C THR A 249 -26.92 -17.86 8.99
N LYS A 250 -27.52 -16.75 9.37
CA LYS A 250 -28.69 -16.17 8.72
C LYS A 250 -28.37 -15.58 7.35
N ALA A 251 -27.23 -14.90 7.18
CA ALA A 251 -26.78 -14.36 5.90
C ALA A 251 -26.46 -15.50 4.91
N ASN A 252 -25.81 -16.57 5.36
CA ASN A 252 -25.52 -17.75 4.56
C ASN A 252 -26.79 -18.53 4.17
N LEU A 253 -27.81 -18.58 5.05
CA LEU A 253 -29.10 -19.17 4.74
C LEU A 253 -29.88 -18.34 3.72
N VAL A 254 -29.83 -17.02 3.79
CA VAL A 254 -30.47 -16.14 2.78
C VAL A 254 -29.78 -16.26 1.43
N CYS A 255 -28.45 -16.35 1.39
CA CYS A 255 -27.73 -16.56 0.14
C CYS A 255 -27.99 -17.94 -0.48
N ARG A 256 -28.14 -18.99 0.33
CA ARG A 256 -28.53 -20.34 -0.17
C ARG A 256 -29.95 -20.38 -0.70
N LEU A 257 -30.89 -19.72 -0.04
CA LEU A 257 -32.30 -19.65 -0.49
C LEU A 257 -32.50 -18.82 -1.77
N LEU A 258 -31.52 -17.98 -2.16
CA LEU A 258 -31.54 -17.21 -3.40
C LEU A 258 -30.81 -17.91 -4.55
N LEU A 259 -30.15 -19.04 -4.30
CA LEU A 259 -29.42 -19.83 -5.27
C LEU A 259 -30.11 -21.19 -5.59
N GLU A 260 -31.16 -21.54 -4.87
CA GLU A 260 -32.13 -22.61 -5.19
C GLU A 260 -33.41 -22.05 -5.84
#